data_af9666626aec79af552218c16456f8d5
#
_entry.id   af9666626aec79af552218c16456f8d5
#
_cell.length_a   1.000
_cell.length_b   1.000
_cell.length_c   1.000
_cell.angle_alpha   90.00
_cell.angle_beta   90.00
_cell.angle_gamma   90.00
#
_symmetry.space_group_name_H-M   'P 1'
#
loop_
_entity.id
_entity.type
_entity.pdbx_description
1 polymer ?
#
loop_
_entity_poly.entity_id
_entity_poly.type
_entity_poly.pdbx_seq_one_letter_code
_entity_poly.pdbx_strand_id
1 'polypeptide(L)'
;MIWFFVTLTAAWVVFNVAASYAPLIIAERISPGRLPAELLALGEARYVRFYVGNNASSYAFSAWAPPLWTVVVFDRSFFRKASPELVRFVVAHELGHAASHHHIWRWFAVVTGLALFPAVRRMLARQEQTADAYATFLTGFKKEFFSQLK
;
A
#
# COMPACT_ATOMS: atom_id res chain seq x y z
N MET A 1 10.79 -23.25 28.71
CA MET A 1 10.13 -23.43 27.41
C MET A 1 9.21 -22.24 27.05
N ILE A 2 8.28 -21.82 27.90
CA ILE A 2 7.36 -20.69 27.65
C ILE A 2 8.12 -19.40 27.29
N TRP A 3 9.13 -19.03 28.09
CA TRP A 3 9.93 -17.83 27.84
C TRP A 3 10.65 -17.81 26.48
N PHE A 4 11.08 -18.96 26.00
CA PHE A 4 11.69 -19.09 24.68
C PHE A 4 10.69 -18.72 23.57
N PHE A 5 9.46 -19.24 23.64
CA PHE A 5 8.42 -18.90 22.64
C PHE A 5 8.00 -17.43 22.73
N VAL A 6 7.88 -16.87 23.94
CA VAL A 6 7.58 -15.44 24.14
C VAL A 6 8.66 -14.56 23.50
N THR A 7 9.92 -14.88 23.75
CA THR A 7 11.05 -14.10 23.20
C THR A 7 11.10 -14.23 21.67
N LEU A 8 10.90 -15.41 21.11
CA LEU A 8 10.89 -15.63 19.67
C LEU A 8 9.75 -14.86 18.98
N THR A 9 8.55 -14.91 19.58
CA THR A 9 7.39 -14.16 19.08
C THR A 9 7.62 -12.66 19.15
N ALA A 10 8.15 -12.16 20.26
CA ALA A 10 8.48 -10.73 20.40
C ALA A 10 9.51 -10.29 19.36
N ALA A 11 10.59 -11.06 19.18
CA ALA A 11 11.61 -10.77 18.16
C ALA A 11 11.01 -10.78 16.74
N TRP A 12 10.13 -11.73 16.43
CA TRP A 12 9.44 -11.80 15.16
C TRP A 12 8.56 -10.57 14.92
N VAL A 13 7.79 -10.12 15.91
CA VAL A 13 6.96 -8.91 15.81
C VAL A 13 7.83 -7.68 15.60
N VAL A 14 8.89 -7.51 16.41
CA VAL A 14 9.83 -6.38 16.28
C VAL A 14 10.47 -6.36 14.90
N PHE A 15 10.91 -7.52 14.38
CA PHE A 15 11.47 -7.63 13.04
C PHE A 15 10.47 -7.19 11.97
N ASN A 16 9.21 -7.65 12.03
CA ASN A 16 8.18 -7.28 11.05
C ASN A 16 7.81 -5.80 11.13
N VAL A 17 7.77 -5.22 12.33
CA VAL A 17 7.59 -3.77 12.51
C VAL A 17 8.76 -3.03 11.86
N ALA A 18 10.00 -3.38 12.18
CA ALA A 18 11.18 -2.74 11.61
C ALA A 18 11.22 -2.88 10.07
N ALA A 19 10.91 -4.08 9.55
CA ALA A 19 10.83 -4.33 8.12
C ALA A 19 9.77 -3.45 7.41
N SER A 20 8.67 -3.11 8.09
CA SER A 20 7.64 -2.20 7.57
C SER A 20 8.16 -0.76 7.38
N TYR A 21 9.19 -0.36 8.12
CA TYR A 21 9.83 0.96 7.98
C TYR A 21 11.00 0.96 6.99
N ALA A 22 11.55 -0.20 6.66
CA ALA A 22 12.73 -0.29 5.78
C ALA A 22 12.54 0.45 4.44
N PRO A 23 11.39 0.36 3.75
CA PRO A 23 11.17 1.11 2.52
C PRO A 23 11.19 2.64 2.71
N LEU A 24 10.94 3.13 3.92
CA LEU A 24 10.90 4.56 4.22
C LEU A 24 12.29 5.15 4.43
N ILE A 25 13.29 4.35 4.76
CA ILE A 25 14.66 4.80 5.00
C ILE A 25 15.26 5.40 3.73
N ILE A 26 14.88 4.87 2.56
CA ILE A 26 15.40 5.27 1.25
C ILE A 26 14.36 5.98 0.38
N ALA A 27 13.13 6.12 0.88
CA ALA A 27 12.05 6.76 0.14
C ALA A 27 12.01 8.27 0.41
N GLU A 28 11.86 9.06 -0.64
CA GLU A 28 11.69 10.49 -0.58
C GLU A 28 10.20 10.84 -0.52
N ARG A 29 9.82 11.80 0.34
CA ARG A 29 8.45 12.30 0.36
C ARG A 29 8.12 12.93 -1.00
N ILE A 30 6.95 12.64 -1.54
CA ILE A 30 6.52 13.21 -2.81
C ILE A 30 6.26 14.71 -2.62
N SER A 31 6.85 15.51 -3.50
CA SER A 31 6.59 16.95 -3.53
C SER A 31 5.14 17.23 -3.95
N PRO A 32 4.48 18.23 -3.30
CA PRO A 32 3.20 18.75 -3.78
C PRO A 32 3.28 19.09 -5.28
N GLY A 33 2.25 18.76 -6.05
CA GLY A 33 2.21 18.98 -7.50
C GLY A 33 2.60 17.78 -8.36
N ARG A 34 3.16 16.72 -7.79
CA ARG A 34 3.34 15.43 -8.50
C ARG A 34 2.14 14.51 -8.43
N LEU A 35 1.24 14.76 -7.48
CA LEU A 35 -0.02 14.04 -7.32
C LEU A 35 -1.19 14.99 -7.54
N PRO A 36 -2.34 14.49 -8.00
CA PRO A 36 -3.57 15.28 -8.04
C PRO A 36 -3.91 15.85 -6.66
N ALA A 37 -4.15 17.17 -6.58
CA ALA A 37 -4.33 17.85 -5.30
C ALA A 37 -5.51 17.30 -4.49
N GLU A 38 -6.59 16.91 -5.16
CA GLU A 38 -7.77 16.31 -4.53
C GLU A 38 -7.48 14.95 -3.88
N LEU A 39 -6.63 14.13 -4.52
CA LEU A 39 -6.23 12.84 -3.97
C LEU A 39 -5.20 12.99 -2.84
N LEU A 40 -4.36 14.01 -2.93
CA LEU A 40 -3.42 14.34 -1.86
C LEU A 40 -4.18 14.78 -0.60
N ALA A 41 -5.15 15.70 -0.73
CA ALA A 41 -5.99 16.15 0.38
C ALA A 41 -6.80 15.01 1.00
N LEU A 42 -7.34 14.11 0.16
CA LEU A 42 -8.04 12.90 0.64
C LEU A 42 -7.10 11.96 1.40
N GLY A 43 -5.85 11.84 0.95
CA GLY A 43 -4.82 11.06 1.64
C GLY A 43 -4.49 11.66 3.01
N GLU A 44 -4.27 12.97 3.08
CA GLU A 44 -3.99 13.67 4.34
C GLU A 44 -5.12 13.51 5.36
N ALA A 45 -6.37 13.64 4.93
CA ALA A 45 -7.55 13.42 5.76
C ALA A 45 -7.68 11.98 6.30
N ARG A 46 -6.99 11.02 5.69
CA ARG A 46 -6.96 9.59 6.07
C ARG A 46 -5.63 9.14 6.66
N TYR A 47 -4.76 10.08 7.05
CA TYR A 47 -3.43 9.78 7.56
C TYR A 47 -2.57 8.93 6.61
N VAL A 48 -2.71 9.17 5.29
CA VAL A 48 -1.89 8.53 4.26
C VAL A 48 -0.73 9.44 3.90
N ARG A 49 0.47 8.89 3.85
CA ARG A 49 1.67 9.59 3.41
C ARG A 49 2.22 8.95 2.15
N PHE A 50 2.55 9.80 1.18
CA PHE A 50 3.03 9.37 -0.13
C PHE A 50 4.53 9.60 -0.27
N TYR A 51 5.23 8.57 -0.74
CA TYR A 51 6.67 8.54 -0.95
C TYR A 51 7.01 7.99 -2.32
N VAL A 52 8.21 8.30 -2.80
CA VAL A 52 8.84 7.74 -3.99
C VAL A 52 10.10 6.99 -3.58
N GLY A 53 10.24 5.77 -4.01
CA GLY A 53 11.41 4.94 -3.77
C GLY A 53 11.77 4.11 -5.00
N ASN A 54 12.79 3.28 -4.87
CA ASN A 54 13.16 2.30 -5.87
C ASN A 54 12.48 0.98 -5.51
N ASN A 55 11.35 0.69 -6.14
CA ASN A 55 10.60 -0.56 -5.95
C ASN A 55 10.56 -1.31 -7.27
N ALA A 56 11.39 -2.35 -7.41
CA ALA A 56 11.52 -3.10 -8.66
C ALA A 56 10.35 -4.06 -8.96
N SER A 57 9.44 -4.27 -8.02
CA SER A 57 8.43 -5.34 -8.12
C SER A 57 7.00 -4.87 -8.42
N SER A 58 6.69 -3.58 -8.26
CA SER A 58 5.34 -3.05 -8.47
C SER A 58 5.35 -1.54 -8.74
N TYR A 59 4.24 -1.02 -9.27
CA TYR A 59 4.06 0.43 -9.50
C TYR A 59 4.00 1.22 -8.20
N ALA A 60 3.30 0.66 -7.21
CA ALA A 60 3.18 1.19 -5.87
C ALA A 60 2.91 0.05 -4.89
N PHE A 61 3.13 0.30 -3.62
CA PHE A 61 2.62 -0.55 -2.55
C PHE A 61 2.23 0.31 -1.36
N SER A 62 1.21 -0.14 -0.63
CA SER A 62 0.82 0.43 0.65
C SER A 62 1.24 -0.46 1.80
N ALA A 63 1.70 0.16 2.87
CA ALA A 63 2.07 -0.49 4.11
C ALA A 63 1.51 0.26 5.32
N TRP A 64 1.26 -0.48 6.40
CA TRP A 64 0.95 0.13 7.67
C TRP A 64 2.24 0.43 8.42
N ALA A 65 2.43 1.70 8.80
CA ALA A 65 3.50 2.14 9.67
C ALA A 65 2.89 2.46 11.04
N PRO A 66 2.98 1.54 12.02
CA PRO A 66 2.46 1.79 13.36
C PRO A 66 3.06 3.08 13.96
N PRO A 67 2.32 3.83 14.81
CA PRO A 67 0.98 3.51 15.29
C PRO A 67 -0.17 4.07 14.43
N LEU A 68 0.06 5.02 13.49
CA LEU A 68 -1.03 5.87 13.01
C LEU A 68 -1.06 6.12 11.49
N TRP A 69 -0.09 5.63 10.69
CA TRP A 69 0.04 6.06 9.29
C TRP A 69 -0.12 4.90 8.34
N THR A 70 -0.79 5.16 7.23
CA THR A 70 -0.61 4.37 6.01
C THR A 70 0.44 5.05 5.16
N VAL A 71 1.39 4.28 4.71
CA VAL A 71 2.45 4.74 3.83
C VAL A 71 2.23 4.12 2.46
N VAL A 72 2.24 4.95 1.43
CA VAL A 72 2.20 4.52 0.03
C VAL A 72 3.52 4.89 -0.60
N VAL A 73 4.25 3.92 -1.09
CA VAL A 73 5.53 4.11 -1.78
C VAL A 73 5.35 3.78 -3.25
N PHE A 74 5.61 4.75 -4.11
CA PHE A 74 5.58 4.59 -5.57
C PHE A 74 6.97 4.29 -6.10
N ASP A 75 7.04 3.48 -7.14
CA ASP A 75 8.28 3.28 -7.87
C ASP A 75 8.67 4.55 -8.64
N ARG A 76 9.94 4.94 -8.55
CA ARG A 76 10.45 6.15 -9.22
C ARG A 76 10.33 6.07 -10.74
N SER A 77 10.50 4.88 -11.31
CA SER A 77 10.38 4.66 -12.75
C SER A 77 8.94 4.79 -13.23
N PHE A 78 7.98 4.42 -12.37
CA PHE A 78 6.56 4.57 -12.63
C PHE A 78 6.19 6.02 -12.94
N PHE A 79 6.56 6.97 -12.07
CA PHE A 79 6.28 8.40 -12.29
C PHE A 79 6.89 8.99 -13.55
N ARG A 80 7.95 8.39 -14.07
CA ARG A 80 8.60 8.87 -15.31
C ARG A 80 7.90 8.37 -16.57
N LYS A 81 7.21 7.22 -16.47
CA LYS A 81 6.65 6.49 -17.63
C LYS A 81 5.13 6.49 -17.68
N ALA A 82 4.48 6.64 -16.52
CA ALA A 82 3.04 6.55 -16.41
C ALA A 82 2.35 7.81 -16.93
N SER A 83 1.20 7.64 -17.60
CA SER A 83 0.33 8.76 -17.94
C SER A 83 -0.28 9.38 -16.66
N PRO A 84 -0.70 10.66 -16.70
CA PRO A 84 -1.38 11.30 -15.56
C PRO A 84 -2.62 10.51 -15.09
N GLU A 85 -3.38 9.93 -16.02
CA GLU A 85 -4.58 9.12 -15.74
C GLU A 85 -4.21 7.86 -14.97
N LEU A 86 -3.12 7.18 -15.38
CA LEU A 86 -2.63 5.99 -14.69
C LEU A 86 -2.12 6.33 -13.29
N VAL A 87 -1.38 7.43 -13.14
CA VAL A 87 -0.96 7.91 -11.82
C VAL A 87 -2.17 8.16 -10.94
N ARG A 88 -3.18 8.88 -11.46
CA ARG A 88 -4.42 9.16 -10.74
C ARG A 88 -5.14 7.89 -10.30
N PHE A 89 -5.26 6.90 -11.18
CA PHE A 89 -5.88 5.62 -10.88
C PHE A 89 -5.12 4.85 -9.79
N VAL A 90 -3.79 4.74 -9.90
CA VAL A 90 -2.97 4.01 -8.92
C VAL A 90 -3.00 4.69 -7.55
N VAL A 91 -2.93 6.02 -7.49
CA VAL A 91 -3.08 6.76 -6.22
C VAL A 91 -4.44 6.48 -5.57
N ALA A 92 -5.53 6.53 -6.37
CA ALA A 92 -6.88 6.24 -5.87
C ALA A 92 -7.04 4.78 -5.42
N HIS A 93 -6.39 3.82 -6.09
CA HIS A 93 -6.35 2.42 -5.70
C HIS A 93 -5.69 2.22 -4.32
N GLU A 94 -4.52 2.83 -4.11
CA GLU A 94 -3.83 2.77 -2.81
C GLU A 94 -4.63 3.47 -1.69
N LEU A 95 -5.32 4.57 -2.01
CA LEU A 95 -6.27 5.19 -1.09
C LEU A 95 -7.46 4.27 -0.76
N GLY A 96 -7.90 3.43 -1.70
CA GLY A 96 -8.90 2.39 -1.46
C GLY A 96 -8.44 1.37 -0.43
N HIS A 97 -7.19 0.92 -0.50
CA HIS A 97 -6.60 0.06 0.53
C HIS A 97 -6.54 0.75 1.89
N ALA A 98 -6.15 2.03 1.93
CA ALA A 98 -6.10 2.81 3.16
C ALA A 98 -7.51 3.00 3.76
N ALA A 99 -8.49 3.35 2.94
CA ALA A 99 -9.87 3.58 3.34
C ALA A 99 -10.53 2.34 3.98
N SER A 100 -10.17 1.16 3.50
CA SER A 100 -10.69 -0.11 3.96
C SER A 100 -9.79 -0.81 4.99
N HIS A 101 -8.75 -0.14 5.46
CA HIS A 101 -7.76 -0.67 6.39
C HIS A 101 -7.12 -2.00 5.95
N HIS A 102 -7.05 -2.27 4.65
CA HIS A 102 -6.53 -3.53 4.09
C HIS A 102 -5.10 -3.81 4.52
N HIS A 103 -4.26 -2.77 4.60
CA HIS A 103 -2.85 -2.86 5.02
C HIS A 103 -2.68 -3.40 6.45
N ILE A 104 -3.60 -3.08 7.38
CA ILE A 104 -3.58 -3.59 8.76
C ILE A 104 -3.84 -5.10 8.75
N TRP A 105 -4.88 -5.53 8.03
CA TRP A 105 -5.23 -6.95 7.91
C TRP A 105 -4.15 -7.76 7.19
N ARG A 106 -3.51 -7.20 6.16
CA ARG A 106 -2.38 -7.81 5.46
C ARG A 106 -1.19 -7.99 6.40
N TRP A 107 -0.81 -6.93 7.11
CA TRP A 107 0.25 -6.98 8.09
C TRP A 107 -0.02 -8.04 9.16
N PHE A 108 -1.21 -8.03 9.75
CA PHE A 108 -1.62 -9.02 10.74
C PHE A 108 -1.56 -10.46 10.19
N ALA A 109 -2.08 -10.69 8.99
CA ALA A 109 -2.06 -12.01 8.35
C ALA A 109 -0.63 -12.51 8.10
N VAL A 110 0.30 -11.63 7.73
CA VAL A 110 1.71 -11.98 7.53
C VAL A 110 2.38 -12.30 8.86
N VAL A 111 2.26 -11.42 9.85
CA VAL A 111 2.92 -11.57 11.16
C VAL A 111 2.44 -12.82 11.90
N THR A 112 1.17 -13.17 11.77
CA THR A 112 0.60 -14.37 12.41
C THR A 112 0.74 -15.64 11.59
N GLY A 113 1.25 -15.55 10.35
CA GLY A 113 1.31 -16.69 9.42
C GLY A 113 -0.05 -17.08 8.81
N LEU A 114 -1.12 -16.35 9.11
CA LEU A 114 -2.46 -16.62 8.57
C LEU A 114 -2.52 -16.45 7.04
N ALA A 115 -1.61 -15.66 6.46
CA ALA A 115 -1.50 -15.51 5.00
C ALA A 115 -1.21 -16.82 4.26
N LEU A 116 -0.76 -17.87 4.95
CA LEU A 116 -0.56 -19.20 4.36
C LEU A 116 -1.88 -19.96 4.11
N PHE A 117 -2.95 -19.60 4.81
CA PHE A 117 -4.24 -20.28 4.68
C PHE A 117 -4.98 -19.84 3.41
N PRO A 118 -5.52 -20.77 2.60
CA PRO A 118 -6.21 -20.46 1.35
C PRO A 118 -7.42 -19.52 1.51
N ALA A 119 -8.14 -19.63 2.62
CA ALA A 119 -9.28 -18.74 2.91
C ALA A 119 -8.84 -17.29 3.10
N VAL A 120 -7.73 -17.07 3.84
CA VAL A 120 -7.16 -15.74 4.06
C VAL A 120 -6.61 -15.17 2.75
N ARG A 121 -5.92 -15.98 1.94
CA ARG A 121 -5.44 -15.58 0.61
C ARG A 121 -6.60 -15.13 -0.30
N ARG A 122 -7.72 -15.83 -0.29
CA ARG A 122 -8.93 -15.39 -1.04
C ARG A 122 -9.49 -14.08 -0.52
N MET A 123 -9.52 -13.88 0.80
CA MET A 123 -9.92 -12.60 1.40
C MET A 123 -8.99 -11.48 0.95
N LEU A 124 -7.68 -11.68 0.99
CA LEU A 124 -6.70 -10.69 0.54
C LEU A 124 -6.86 -10.37 -0.96
N ALA A 125 -7.17 -11.37 -1.80
CA ALA A 125 -7.43 -11.15 -3.22
C ALA A 125 -8.70 -10.30 -3.47
N ARG A 126 -9.75 -10.45 -2.64
CA ARG A 126 -10.94 -9.59 -2.73
C ARG A 126 -10.66 -8.13 -2.37
N GLN A 127 -9.65 -7.86 -1.54
CA GLN A 127 -9.25 -6.51 -1.21
C GLN A 127 -8.75 -5.74 -2.43
N GLU A 128 -8.10 -6.41 -3.40
CA GLU A 128 -7.71 -5.79 -4.67
C GLU A 128 -8.93 -5.32 -5.47
N GLN A 129 -9.98 -6.17 -5.54
CA GLN A 129 -11.22 -5.81 -6.23
C GLN A 129 -11.90 -4.59 -5.58
N THR A 130 -11.89 -4.54 -4.25
CA THR A 130 -12.44 -3.39 -3.50
C THR A 130 -11.65 -2.11 -3.79
N ALA A 131 -10.31 -2.20 -3.82
CA ALA A 131 -9.46 -1.06 -4.13
C ALA A 131 -9.61 -0.60 -5.60
N ASP A 132 -9.72 -1.54 -6.55
CA ASP A 132 -10.01 -1.23 -7.95
C ASP A 132 -11.38 -0.55 -8.13
N ALA A 133 -12.41 -1.02 -7.42
CA ALA A 133 -13.74 -0.40 -7.43
C ALA A 133 -13.71 1.02 -6.84
N TYR A 134 -12.97 1.23 -5.76
CA TYR A 134 -12.77 2.55 -5.16
C TYR A 134 -12.05 3.50 -6.10
N ALA A 135 -10.98 3.02 -6.75
CA ALA A 135 -10.24 3.80 -7.75
C ALA A 135 -11.15 4.18 -8.93
N THR A 136 -11.94 3.23 -9.43
CA THR A 136 -12.92 3.49 -10.50
C THR A 136 -13.95 4.54 -10.10
N PHE A 137 -14.46 4.48 -8.87
CA PHE A 137 -15.40 5.46 -8.34
C PHE A 137 -14.80 6.87 -8.29
N LEU A 138 -13.55 7.02 -7.81
CA LEU A 138 -12.91 8.32 -7.67
C LEU A 138 -12.42 8.92 -8.99
N THR A 139 -12.02 8.08 -9.93
CA THR A 139 -11.34 8.56 -11.15
C THR A 139 -12.19 8.48 -12.41
N GLY A 140 -13.25 7.67 -12.38
CA GLY A 140 -14.04 7.32 -13.58
C GLY A 140 -13.35 6.32 -14.51
N PHE A 141 -12.09 5.95 -14.26
CA PHE A 141 -11.34 4.99 -15.09
C PHE A 141 -11.52 3.57 -14.57
N LYS A 142 -11.59 2.59 -15.48
CA LYS A 142 -11.53 1.17 -15.14
C LYS A 142 -10.12 0.65 -15.35
N LYS A 143 -9.72 -0.34 -14.58
CA LYS A 143 -8.39 -0.97 -14.66
C LYS A 143 -8.08 -1.52 -16.05
N GLU A 144 -9.08 -2.07 -16.73
CA GLU A 144 -8.97 -2.63 -18.07
C GLU A 144 -8.53 -1.59 -19.10
N PHE A 145 -8.87 -0.32 -18.89
CA PHE A 145 -8.43 0.79 -19.73
C PHE A 145 -6.90 0.84 -19.84
N PHE A 146 -6.19 0.60 -18.74
CA PHE A 146 -4.73 0.67 -18.71
C PHE A 146 -4.04 -0.59 -19.23
N SER A 147 -4.74 -1.73 -19.31
CA SER A 147 -4.19 -2.95 -19.89
C SER A 147 -4.07 -2.87 -21.41
N GLN A 148 -4.82 -1.96 -22.05
CA GLN A 148 -4.82 -1.72 -23.48
C GLN A 148 -3.75 -0.72 -23.95
N LEU A 149 -3.09 -0.05 -23.01
CA LEU A 149 -2.06 0.97 -23.29
C LEU A 149 -0.62 0.43 -23.23
N LYS A 150 -0.46 -0.91 -23.23
CA LYS A 150 0.85 -1.58 -23.24
C LYS A 150 1.37 -1.83 -24.64
#